data_55d12bdbf354f4e095f0abe04399b76a
#
_entry.id   55d12bdbf354f4e095f0abe04399b76a
#
_cell.length_a   1.000
_cell.length_b   1.000
_cell.length_c   1.000
_cell.angle_alpha   90.00
_cell.angle_beta   90.00
_cell.angle_gamma   90.00
#
_symmetry.space_group_name_H-M   'P 1'
#
loop_
_entity.id
_entity.type
_entity.pdbx_description
1 polymer ?
#
loop_
_entity_poly.entity_id
_entity_poly.type
_entity_poly.pdbx_seq_one_letter_code
_entity_poly.pdbx_strand_id
1 'polypeptide(L)'
;MDNTASLSARPPAPRAHRARPLLLHPAAKPLLFALCLLPLAWLVYGAAADLLGANPAEKLIRATGDWTLRFLCITLAITPVRRWAKQPALARMRRMLGLFTFFYGCLHFLCYGWLDMGFVLNDIARDIAKRPFILVGTSALLLMTPLALTSFNRAIKALGAVRWQALHRAVYAVALLGLLHFFWMRTAKHDYAEVAIYGAVIALLLGSRLVTAVRSRRLAGGR
;
A
#
# COMPACT_ATOMS: atom_id res chain seq x y z
N MET A 1 -66.44 -4.84 -37.37
CA MET A 1 -65.19 -4.38 -38.01
C MET A 1 -64.17 -4.14 -36.88
N ASP A 2 -63.55 -5.24 -36.43
CA ASP A 2 -62.56 -5.18 -35.36
C ASP A 2 -61.14 -5.17 -35.98
N ASN A 3 -60.47 -4.05 -35.80
CA ASN A 3 -59.13 -3.81 -36.28
C ASN A 3 -58.15 -4.03 -35.12
N THR A 4 -57.80 -5.28 -34.81
CA THR A 4 -56.76 -5.62 -33.86
C THR A 4 -55.40 -5.46 -34.53
N ALA A 5 -54.82 -4.27 -34.44
CA ALA A 5 -53.43 -4.03 -34.83
C ALA A 5 -52.49 -4.82 -33.90
N SER A 6 -51.90 -5.91 -34.42
CA SER A 6 -50.86 -6.68 -33.74
C SER A 6 -49.60 -5.83 -33.59
N LEU A 7 -49.33 -5.37 -32.37
CA LEU A 7 -48.06 -4.75 -31.98
C LEU A 7 -46.95 -5.81 -32.07
N SER A 8 -46.27 -5.86 -33.21
CA SER A 8 -45.06 -6.64 -33.40
C SER A 8 -43.97 -6.18 -32.41
N ALA A 9 -43.76 -6.97 -31.36
CA ALA A 9 -42.68 -6.74 -30.38
C ALA A 9 -41.33 -6.85 -31.09
N ARG A 10 -40.62 -5.74 -31.20
CA ARG A 10 -39.25 -5.69 -31.72
C ARG A 10 -38.36 -6.59 -30.88
N PRO A 11 -37.59 -7.55 -31.46
CA PRO A 11 -36.68 -8.38 -30.67
C PRO A 11 -35.65 -7.49 -29.97
N PRO A 12 -35.25 -7.83 -28.71
CA PRO A 12 -34.26 -7.06 -27.98
C PRO A 12 -32.94 -7.09 -28.73
N ALA A 13 -32.36 -5.89 -28.93
CA ALA A 13 -31.07 -5.74 -29.60
C ALA A 13 -29.99 -6.59 -28.89
N PRO A 14 -29.10 -7.29 -29.64
CA PRO A 14 -28.07 -8.11 -29.06
C PRO A 14 -27.21 -7.24 -28.12
N ARG A 15 -27.12 -7.66 -26.85
CA ARG A 15 -26.26 -7.02 -25.86
C ARG A 15 -24.84 -7.13 -26.37
N ALA A 16 -24.27 -6.03 -26.85
CA ALA A 16 -22.86 -5.94 -27.19
C ALA A 16 -22.05 -6.49 -26.01
N HIS A 17 -21.27 -7.53 -26.23
CA HIS A 17 -20.30 -8.06 -25.28
C HIS A 17 -19.27 -6.95 -25.00
N ARG A 18 -19.57 -6.09 -23.99
CA ARG A 18 -18.56 -5.17 -23.48
C ARG A 18 -17.42 -6.02 -22.94
N ALA A 19 -16.27 -6.00 -23.60
CA ALA A 19 -15.06 -6.64 -23.13
C ALA A 19 -14.88 -6.32 -21.64
N ARG A 20 -14.82 -7.35 -20.79
CA ARG A 20 -14.61 -7.15 -19.35
C ARG A 20 -13.30 -6.40 -19.19
N PRO A 21 -13.25 -5.27 -18.44
CA PRO A 21 -11.99 -4.57 -18.22
C PRO A 21 -10.94 -5.57 -17.72
N LEU A 22 -9.73 -5.53 -18.24
CA LEU A 22 -8.62 -6.44 -17.86
C LEU A 22 -8.50 -6.63 -16.35
N LEU A 23 -8.69 -5.56 -15.58
CA LEU A 23 -8.64 -5.55 -14.11
C LEU A 23 -9.77 -6.36 -13.43
N LEU A 24 -10.83 -6.72 -14.17
CA LEU A 24 -11.91 -7.59 -13.69
C LEU A 24 -11.68 -9.06 -14.05
N HIS A 25 -10.67 -9.36 -14.85
CA HIS A 25 -10.32 -10.73 -15.18
C HIS A 25 -9.91 -11.52 -13.92
N PRO A 26 -10.30 -12.79 -13.76
CA PRO A 26 -9.94 -13.58 -12.58
C PRO A 26 -8.43 -13.71 -12.37
N ALA A 27 -7.64 -13.74 -13.44
CA ALA A 27 -6.18 -13.80 -13.39
C ALA A 27 -5.50 -12.48 -12.92
N ALA A 28 -6.21 -11.34 -12.88
CA ALA A 28 -5.60 -10.06 -12.53
C ALA A 28 -5.05 -10.02 -11.08
N LYS A 29 -5.73 -10.66 -10.14
CA LYS A 29 -5.26 -10.74 -8.74
C LYS A 29 -4.08 -11.69 -8.56
N PRO A 30 -4.11 -12.95 -9.05
CA PRO A 30 -2.95 -13.84 -9.00
C PRO A 30 -1.71 -13.24 -9.67
N LEU A 31 -1.89 -12.60 -10.83
CA LEU A 31 -0.79 -11.94 -11.53
C LEU A 31 -0.19 -10.79 -10.71
N LEU A 32 -1.03 -9.92 -10.16
CA LEU A 32 -0.55 -8.85 -9.28
C LEU A 32 0.14 -9.40 -8.03
N PHE A 33 -0.36 -10.49 -7.45
CA PHE A 33 0.27 -11.16 -6.32
C PHE A 33 1.68 -11.66 -6.69
N ALA A 34 1.82 -12.34 -7.83
CA ALA A 34 3.11 -12.79 -8.33
C ALA A 34 4.06 -11.62 -8.59
N LEU A 35 3.57 -10.53 -9.22
CA LEU A 35 4.36 -9.31 -9.44
C LEU A 35 4.84 -8.68 -8.12
N CYS A 36 4.01 -8.69 -7.07
CA CYS A 36 4.40 -8.16 -5.76
C CYS A 36 5.46 -9.03 -5.06
N LEU A 37 5.60 -10.30 -5.43
CA LEU A 37 6.65 -11.20 -4.90
C LEU A 37 7.97 -11.11 -5.68
N LEU A 38 7.99 -10.55 -6.90
CA LEU A 38 9.21 -10.47 -7.70
C LEU A 38 10.38 -9.77 -6.97
N PRO A 39 10.17 -8.67 -6.23
CA PRO A 39 11.26 -8.05 -5.49
C PRO A 39 11.88 -8.99 -4.45
N LEU A 40 11.06 -9.76 -3.74
CA LEU A 40 11.54 -10.74 -2.78
C LEU A 40 12.30 -11.87 -3.48
N ALA A 41 11.74 -12.41 -4.56
CA ALA A 41 12.40 -13.46 -5.35
C ALA A 41 13.78 -12.99 -5.87
N TRP A 42 13.86 -11.74 -6.33
CA TRP A 42 15.14 -11.14 -6.74
C TRP A 42 16.14 -11.00 -5.58
N LEU A 43 15.69 -10.58 -4.40
CA LEU A 43 16.56 -10.47 -3.20
C LEU A 43 17.04 -11.83 -2.74
N VAL A 44 16.18 -12.85 -2.72
CA VAL A 44 16.53 -14.23 -2.38
C VAL A 44 17.53 -14.81 -3.38
N TYR A 45 17.27 -14.63 -4.67
CA TYR A 45 18.20 -15.05 -5.72
C TYR A 45 19.55 -14.35 -5.59
N GLY A 46 19.54 -13.02 -5.39
CA GLY A 46 20.76 -12.24 -5.21
C GLY A 46 21.58 -12.66 -3.99
N ALA A 47 20.91 -13.06 -2.90
CA ALA A 47 21.58 -13.60 -1.71
C ALA A 47 22.17 -14.99 -1.97
N ALA A 48 21.44 -15.87 -2.67
CA ALA A 48 21.91 -17.23 -2.99
C ALA A 48 23.04 -17.25 -4.03
N ALA A 49 23.07 -16.28 -4.94
CA ALA A 49 24.03 -16.16 -6.02
C ALA A 49 25.22 -15.21 -5.68
N ASP A 50 25.30 -14.72 -4.44
CA ASP A 50 26.32 -13.76 -3.97
C ASP A 50 26.39 -12.45 -4.80
N LEU A 51 25.24 -11.98 -5.27
CA LEU A 51 25.10 -10.79 -6.12
C LEU A 51 24.75 -9.51 -5.33
N LEU A 52 24.66 -9.59 -4.00
CA LEU A 52 24.26 -8.44 -3.18
C LEU A 52 25.40 -7.47 -2.85
N GLY A 53 26.62 -7.80 -3.23
CA GLY A 53 27.82 -6.97 -3.03
C GLY A 53 28.48 -7.18 -1.66
N ALA A 54 29.37 -6.28 -1.27
CA ALA A 54 30.25 -6.43 -0.12
C ALA A 54 29.53 -6.50 1.25
N ASN A 55 28.33 -5.94 1.36
CA ASN A 55 27.52 -6.01 2.59
C ASN A 55 26.08 -6.48 2.27
N PRO A 56 25.86 -7.80 2.13
CA PRO A 56 24.56 -8.35 1.80
C PRO A 56 23.50 -8.09 2.87
N ALA A 57 23.87 -8.05 4.15
CA ALA A 57 22.95 -7.74 5.24
C ALA A 57 22.37 -6.32 5.11
N GLU A 58 23.23 -5.31 4.96
CA GLU A 58 22.78 -3.92 4.72
C GLU A 58 21.92 -3.82 3.47
N LYS A 59 22.29 -4.52 2.40
CA LYS A 59 21.52 -4.52 1.14
C LYS A 59 20.11 -5.08 1.31
N LEU A 60 19.97 -6.20 2.03
CA LEU A 60 18.67 -6.82 2.31
C LEU A 60 17.80 -5.93 3.20
N ILE A 61 18.36 -5.38 4.27
CA ILE A 61 17.66 -4.48 5.17
C ILE A 61 17.16 -3.25 4.38
N ARG A 62 18.03 -2.59 3.63
CA ARG A 62 17.64 -1.39 2.85
C ARG A 62 16.62 -1.70 1.78
N ALA A 63 16.85 -2.73 0.97
CA ALA A 63 15.94 -3.06 -0.13
C ALA A 63 14.54 -3.45 0.35
N THR A 64 14.40 -4.19 1.46
CA THR A 64 13.10 -4.53 2.04
C THR A 64 12.38 -3.28 2.58
N GLY A 65 13.11 -2.34 3.17
CA GLY A 65 12.57 -1.04 3.58
C GLY A 65 12.10 -0.18 2.40
N ASP A 66 12.91 -0.08 1.35
CA ASP A 66 12.57 0.65 0.12
C ASP A 66 11.31 0.07 -0.52
N TRP A 67 11.16 -1.25 -0.58
CA TRP A 67 9.94 -1.88 -1.11
C TRP A 67 8.74 -1.64 -0.22
N THR A 68 8.90 -1.58 1.10
CA THR A 68 7.82 -1.18 2.02
C THR A 68 7.30 0.20 1.65
N LEU A 69 8.18 1.18 1.47
CA LEU A 69 7.81 2.55 1.13
C LEU A 69 7.19 2.66 -0.27
N ARG A 70 7.72 1.92 -1.26
CA ARG A 70 7.16 1.83 -2.62
C ARG A 70 5.73 1.28 -2.61
N PHE A 71 5.49 0.14 -1.94
CA PHE A 71 4.14 -0.43 -1.83
C PHE A 71 3.18 0.47 -1.07
N LEU A 72 3.66 1.20 -0.06
CA LEU A 72 2.87 2.19 0.64
C LEU A 72 2.42 3.32 -0.31
N CYS A 73 3.34 3.90 -1.08
CA CYS A 73 3.04 4.92 -2.08
C CYS A 73 2.06 4.40 -3.15
N ILE A 74 2.28 3.18 -3.68
CA ILE A 74 1.39 2.55 -4.65
C ILE A 74 -0.01 2.36 -4.04
N THR A 75 -0.11 1.86 -2.80
CA THR A 75 -1.39 1.68 -2.09
C THR A 75 -2.14 2.99 -1.92
N LEU A 76 -1.42 4.06 -1.57
CA LEU A 76 -1.98 5.41 -1.48
C LEU A 76 -2.39 5.96 -2.86
N ALA A 77 -1.66 5.66 -3.92
CA ALA A 77 -1.95 6.13 -5.28
C ALA A 77 -3.22 5.50 -5.88
N ILE A 78 -3.64 4.31 -5.45
CA ILE A 78 -4.83 3.63 -5.98
C ILE A 78 -6.08 4.54 -5.96
N THR A 79 -6.28 5.33 -4.92
CA THR A 79 -7.49 6.17 -4.80
C THR A 79 -7.52 7.33 -5.80
N PRO A 80 -6.49 8.18 -5.92
CA PRO A 80 -6.47 9.25 -6.92
C PRO A 80 -6.43 8.70 -8.35
N VAL A 81 -5.62 7.66 -8.63
CA VAL A 81 -5.52 7.03 -9.95
C VAL A 81 -6.87 6.44 -10.38
N ARG A 82 -7.58 5.75 -9.49
CA ARG A 82 -8.93 5.22 -9.77
C ARG A 82 -9.90 6.31 -10.21
N ARG A 83 -9.84 7.48 -9.58
CA ARG A 83 -10.71 8.62 -9.90
C ARG A 83 -10.33 9.25 -11.24
N TRP A 84 -9.05 9.49 -11.43
CA TRP A 84 -8.51 10.10 -12.64
C TRP A 84 -8.71 9.20 -13.87
N ALA A 85 -8.34 7.93 -13.78
CA ALA A 85 -8.52 6.96 -14.86
C ALA A 85 -9.96 6.45 -15.02
N LYS A 86 -10.92 6.87 -14.17
CA LYS A 86 -12.31 6.40 -14.14
C LYS A 86 -12.44 4.86 -14.10
N GLN A 87 -11.49 4.19 -13.42
CA GLN A 87 -11.40 2.73 -13.34
C GLN A 87 -11.74 2.22 -11.91
N PRO A 88 -13.02 1.97 -11.60
CA PRO A 88 -13.45 1.52 -10.27
C PRO A 88 -12.85 0.17 -9.87
N ALA A 89 -12.48 -0.67 -10.86
CA ALA A 89 -11.87 -1.98 -10.63
C ALA A 89 -10.54 -1.92 -9.85
N LEU A 90 -9.77 -0.83 -9.95
CA LEU A 90 -8.52 -0.62 -9.20
C LEU A 90 -8.71 -0.72 -7.67
N ALA A 91 -9.89 -0.36 -7.15
CA ALA A 91 -10.18 -0.49 -5.72
C ALA A 91 -10.00 -1.91 -5.17
N ARG A 92 -10.17 -2.94 -6.03
CA ARG A 92 -10.03 -4.35 -5.66
C ARG A 92 -8.57 -4.74 -5.35
N MET A 93 -7.60 -4.01 -5.91
CA MET A 93 -6.16 -4.26 -5.74
C MET A 93 -5.60 -3.60 -4.48
N ARG A 94 -6.26 -2.54 -3.96
CA ARG A 94 -5.77 -1.74 -2.85
C ARG A 94 -5.49 -2.56 -1.59
N ARG A 95 -6.39 -3.50 -1.24
CA ARG A 95 -6.23 -4.33 -0.04
C ARG A 95 -4.99 -5.21 -0.12
N MET A 96 -4.77 -5.84 -1.28
CA MET A 96 -3.62 -6.70 -1.50
C MET A 96 -2.31 -5.92 -1.44
N LEU A 97 -2.24 -4.76 -2.11
CA LEU A 97 -1.07 -3.88 -2.07
C LEU A 97 -0.77 -3.37 -0.64
N GLY A 98 -1.81 -3.04 0.14
CA GLY A 98 -1.65 -2.68 1.55
C GLY A 98 -1.12 -3.83 2.42
N LEU A 99 -1.54 -5.07 2.15
CA LEU A 99 -1.00 -6.24 2.82
C LEU A 99 0.46 -6.51 2.41
N PHE A 100 0.84 -6.27 1.16
CA PHE A 100 2.24 -6.35 0.74
C PHE A 100 3.09 -5.23 1.37
N THR A 101 2.54 -4.04 1.60
CA THR A 101 3.22 -3.00 2.40
C THR A 101 3.58 -3.53 3.78
N PHE A 102 2.62 -4.14 4.47
CA PHE A 102 2.84 -4.73 5.80
C PHE A 102 3.82 -5.91 5.75
N PHE A 103 3.67 -6.81 4.77
CA PHE A 103 4.56 -7.95 4.56
C PHE A 103 6.03 -7.53 4.41
N TYR A 104 6.31 -6.56 3.53
CA TYR A 104 7.68 -6.05 3.36
C TYR A 104 8.17 -5.29 4.58
N GLY A 105 7.28 -4.60 5.32
CA GLY A 105 7.62 -3.97 6.60
C GLY A 105 8.02 -4.98 7.68
N CYS A 106 7.29 -6.09 7.78
CA CYS A 106 7.67 -7.20 8.65
C CYS A 106 9.01 -7.83 8.22
N LEU A 107 9.20 -8.04 6.92
CA LEU A 107 10.43 -8.60 6.39
C LEU A 107 11.63 -7.67 6.66
N HIS A 108 11.45 -6.36 6.50
CA HIS A 108 12.45 -5.34 6.84
C HIS A 108 12.85 -5.41 8.32
N PHE A 109 11.88 -5.47 9.21
CA PHE A 109 12.12 -5.58 10.65
C PHE A 109 12.79 -6.92 11.02
N LEU A 110 12.40 -8.01 10.37
CA LEU A 110 13.03 -9.32 10.57
C LEU A 110 14.48 -9.33 10.07
N CYS A 111 14.75 -8.74 8.90
CA CYS A 111 16.13 -8.62 8.40
C CYS A 111 17.01 -7.81 9.37
N TYR A 112 16.50 -6.69 9.91
CA TYR A 112 17.19 -5.92 10.94
C TYR A 112 17.41 -6.77 12.20
N GLY A 113 16.37 -7.41 12.74
CA GLY A 113 16.47 -8.21 13.96
C GLY A 113 17.43 -9.40 13.82
N TRP A 114 17.50 -10.02 12.64
CA TRP A 114 18.36 -11.16 12.40
C TRP A 114 19.78 -10.76 12.02
N LEU A 115 19.95 -9.90 11.01
CA LEU A 115 21.25 -9.65 10.39
C LEU A 115 22.08 -8.62 11.17
N ASP A 116 21.43 -7.63 11.81
CA ASP A 116 22.11 -6.62 12.63
C ASP A 116 22.18 -7.02 14.12
N MET A 117 21.08 -7.59 14.66
CA MET A 117 20.91 -7.81 16.10
C MET A 117 21.02 -9.28 16.51
N GLY A 118 21.23 -10.24 15.58
CA GLY A 118 21.35 -11.67 15.89
C GLY A 118 20.16 -12.25 16.68
N PHE A 119 18.97 -11.64 16.59
CA PHE A 119 17.75 -11.96 17.35
C PHE A 119 17.88 -11.85 18.88
N VAL A 120 18.85 -11.09 19.39
CA VAL A 120 18.95 -10.83 20.83
C VAL A 120 17.92 -9.79 21.22
N LEU A 121 16.78 -10.22 21.79
CA LEU A 121 15.61 -9.38 22.06
C LEU A 121 15.92 -8.17 22.97
N ASN A 122 16.81 -8.36 23.98
CA ASN A 122 17.22 -7.27 24.85
C ASN A 122 17.99 -6.18 24.10
N ASP A 123 18.84 -6.58 23.13
CA ASP A 123 19.60 -5.63 22.35
C ASP A 123 18.72 -4.91 21.34
N ILE A 124 17.78 -5.63 20.71
CA ILE A 124 16.75 -5.04 19.86
C ILE A 124 15.95 -3.99 20.64
N ALA A 125 15.47 -4.32 21.84
CA ALA A 125 14.69 -3.39 22.65
C ALA A 125 15.49 -2.15 23.06
N ARG A 126 16.74 -2.32 23.46
CA ARG A 126 17.65 -1.21 23.81
C ARG A 126 17.97 -0.34 22.58
N ASP A 127 18.18 -0.97 21.42
CA ASP A 127 18.50 -0.27 20.18
C ASP A 127 17.31 0.57 19.70
N ILE A 128 16.09 0.01 19.73
CA ILE A 128 14.84 0.75 19.45
C ILE A 128 14.70 1.96 20.39
N ALA A 129 15.00 1.81 21.68
CA ALA A 129 14.88 2.91 22.64
C ALA A 129 15.95 3.99 22.45
N LYS A 130 17.16 3.61 22.02
CA LYS A 130 18.30 4.54 21.88
C LYS A 130 18.33 5.27 20.54
N ARG A 131 17.82 4.66 19.46
CA ARG A 131 17.91 5.22 18.11
C ARG A 131 16.55 5.74 17.67
N PRO A 132 16.29 7.07 17.65
CA PRO A 132 15.00 7.63 17.33
C PRO A 132 14.44 7.19 15.97
N PHE A 133 15.29 7.00 14.95
CA PHE A 133 14.83 6.55 13.64
C PHE A 133 14.29 5.11 13.67
N ILE A 134 14.89 4.20 14.46
CA ILE A 134 14.40 2.83 14.62
C ILE A 134 13.05 2.84 15.38
N LEU A 135 12.94 3.66 16.42
CA LEU A 135 11.70 3.83 17.19
C LEU A 135 10.55 4.28 16.29
N VAL A 136 10.80 5.26 15.41
CA VAL A 136 9.78 5.76 14.46
C VAL A 136 9.40 4.70 13.44
N GLY A 137 10.38 3.95 12.89
CA GLY A 137 10.12 2.84 11.97
C GLY A 137 9.30 1.73 12.62
N THR A 138 9.67 1.34 13.85
CA THR A 138 8.94 0.33 14.64
C THR A 138 7.52 0.82 14.97
N SER A 139 7.34 2.09 15.31
CA SER A 139 6.02 2.69 15.54
C SER A 139 5.14 2.64 14.29
N ALA A 140 5.71 2.90 13.11
CA ALA A 140 5.00 2.77 11.84
C ALA A 140 4.55 1.33 11.59
N LEU A 141 5.41 0.33 11.86
CA LEU A 141 5.07 -1.08 11.74
C LEU A 141 3.98 -1.50 12.72
N LEU A 142 4.06 -1.06 13.97
CA LEU A 142 3.02 -1.30 14.98
C LEU A 142 1.67 -0.71 14.57
N LEU A 143 1.65 0.48 13.98
CA LEU A 143 0.42 1.07 13.43
C LEU A 143 -0.10 0.31 12.21
N MET A 144 0.75 -0.29 11.38
CA MET A 144 0.32 -1.13 10.27
C MET A 144 -0.30 -2.45 10.72
N THR A 145 0.09 -2.98 11.87
CA THR A 145 -0.39 -4.27 12.39
C THR A 145 -1.92 -4.34 12.51
N PRO A 146 -2.63 -3.44 13.21
CA PRO A 146 -4.09 -3.48 13.26
C PRO A 146 -4.74 -3.25 11.89
N LEU A 147 -4.12 -2.50 10.98
CA LEU A 147 -4.62 -2.32 9.62
C LEU A 147 -4.57 -3.65 8.85
N ALA A 148 -3.47 -4.39 8.97
CA ALA A 148 -3.32 -5.70 8.34
C ALA A 148 -4.28 -6.73 8.95
N LEU A 149 -4.33 -6.82 10.29
CA LEU A 149 -5.18 -7.74 11.03
C LEU A 149 -6.69 -7.49 10.81
N THR A 150 -7.09 -6.28 10.44
CA THR A 150 -8.50 -5.95 10.14
C THR A 150 -8.79 -5.92 8.63
N SER A 151 -7.86 -6.37 7.79
CA SER A 151 -8.02 -6.35 6.34
C SER A 151 -8.77 -7.55 5.75
N PHE A 152 -9.39 -8.40 6.56
CA PHE A 152 -10.21 -9.53 6.07
C PHE A 152 -11.71 -9.27 6.26
N ASN A 153 -12.54 -9.98 5.48
CA ASN A 153 -13.97 -9.70 5.39
C ASN A 153 -14.72 -9.85 6.73
N ARG A 154 -14.34 -10.80 7.60
CA ARG A 154 -14.96 -10.97 8.93
C ARG A 154 -14.71 -9.76 9.82
N ALA A 155 -13.48 -9.22 9.85
CA ALA A 155 -13.15 -8.04 10.63
C ALA A 155 -13.90 -6.79 10.14
N ILE A 156 -14.02 -6.62 8.80
CA ILE A 156 -14.79 -5.52 8.23
C ILE A 156 -16.25 -5.59 8.64
N LYS A 157 -16.85 -6.80 8.63
CA LYS A 157 -18.23 -7.01 9.07
C LYS A 157 -18.40 -6.75 10.57
N ALA A 158 -17.46 -7.22 11.40
CA ALA A 158 -17.52 -7.06 12.85
C ALA A 158 -17.35 -5.60 13.30
N LEU A 159 -16.41 -4.86 12.69
CA LEU A 159 -16.17 -3.45 13.03
C LEU A 159 -17.22 -2.49 12.44
N GLY A 160 -17.85 -2.89 11.35
CA GLY A 160 -18.67 -2.01 10.53
C GLY A 160 -17.84 -1.03 9.69
N ALA A 161 -18.44 -0.54 8.59
CA ALA A 161 -17.73 0.27 7.61
C ALA A 161 -17.14 1.56 8.19
N VAL A 162 -17.85 2.24 9.10
CA VAL A 162 -17.45 3.53 9.67
C VAL A 162 -16.19 3.38 10.54
N ARG A 163 -16.21 2.45 11.49
CA ARG A 163 -15.08 2.20 12.40
C ARG A 163 -13.87 1.65 11.63
N TRP A 164 -14.11 0.74 10.69
CA TRP A 164 -13.07 0.21 9.84
C TRP A 164 -12.37 1.30 9.02
N GLN A 165 -13.14 2.21 8.40
CA GLN A 165 -12.57 3.34 7.66
C GLN A 165 -11.83 4.32 8.58
N ALA A 166 -12.32 4.54 9.80
CA ALA A 166 -11.65 5.39 10.79
C ALA A 166 -10.28 4.82 11.16
N LEU A 167 -10.21 3.51 11.47
CA LEU A 167 -8.96 2.80 11.75
C LEU A 167 -7.99 2.90 10.57
N HIS A 168 -8.47 2.62 9.34
CA HIS A 168 -7.63 2.60 8.14
C HIS A 168 -7.14 4.00 7.71
N ARG A 169 -7.63 5.09 8.31
CA ARG A 169 -7.02 6.42 8.16
C ARG A 169 -5.65 6.52 8.82
N ALA A 170 -5.32 5.64 9.77
CA ALA A 170 -3.98 5.57 10.36
C ALA A 170 -2.87 5.32 9.31
N VAL A 171 -3.21 4.83 8.10
CA VAL A 171 -2.26 4.73 6.97
C VAL A 171 -1.60 6.08 6.64
N TYR A 172 -2.24 7.20 6.94
CA TYR A 172 -1.66 8.53 6.72
C TYR A 172 -0.54 8.83 7.73
N ALA A 173 -0.76 8.45 9.00
CA ALA A 173 0.30 8.53 10.01
C ALA A 173 1.45 7.57 9.68
N VAL A 174 1.14 6.35 9.23
CA VAL A 174 2.16 5.39 8.73
C VAL A 174 3.01 6.00 7.62
N ALA A 175 2.40 6.71 6.66
CA ALA A 175 3.13 7.34 5.56
C ALA A 175 4.09 8.43 6.04
N LEU A 176 3.65 9.25 7.00
CA LEU A 176 4.49 10.31 7.57
C LEU A 176 5.63 9.74 8.44
N LEU A 177 5.33 8.74 9.27
CA LEU A 177 6.34 8.07 10.08
C LEU A 177 7.35 7.30 9.21
N GLY A 178 6.89 6.62 8.16
CA GLY A 178 7.76 5.93 7.21
C GLY A 178 8.68 6.88 6.47
N LEU A 179 8.17 8.05 6.05
CA LEU A 179 8.98 9.09 5.42
C LEU A 179 10.00 9.68 6.40
N LEU A 180 9.61 9.94 7.65
CA LEU A 180 10.50 10.46 8.69
C LEU A 180 11.60 9.46 9.04
N HIS A 181 11.25 8.17 9.17
CA HIS A 181 12.21 7.09 9.35
C HIS A 181 13.23 7.02 8.21
N PHE A 182 12.75 7.08 6.97
CA PHE A 182 13.59 7.07 5.77
C PHE A 182 14.50 8.30 5.71
N PHE A 183 13.98 9.49 6.02
CA PHE A 183 14.75 10.72 6.07
C PHE A 183 15.91 10.61 7.06
N TRP A 184 15.65 10.22 8.32
CA TRP A 184 16.70 10.11 9.32
C TRP A 184 17.76 9.06 8.98
N MET A 185 17.35 7.94 8.38
CA MET A 185 18.27 6.91 7.93
C MET A 185 19.22 7.42 6.83
N ARG A 186 18.76 8.32 5.96
CA ARG A 186 19.56 8.92 4.87
C ARG A 186 20.42 10.10 5.31
N THR A 187 20.11 10.72 6.46
CA THR A 187 20.84 11.91 6.96
C THR A 187 22.33 11.64 7.13
N ALA A 188 22.72 10.48 7.61
CA ALA A 188 24.13 10.10 7.80
C ALA A 188 24.95 10.03 6.50
N LYS A 189 24.30 9.88 5.33
CA LYS A 189 24.95 9.78 4.00
C LYS A 189 24.77 11.03 3.15
N HIS A 190 24.09 12.07 3.66
CA HIS A 190 23.75 13.30 2.94
C HIS A 190 23.01 13.06 1.60
N ASP A 191 22.33 11.92 1.45
CA ASP A 191 21.62 11.52 0.23
C ASP A 191 20.12 11.84 0.38
N TYR A 192 19.76 13.06 0.04
CA TYR A 192 18.39 13.56 0.18
C TYR A 192 17.55 13.44 -1.09
N ALA A 193 18.14 13.05 -2.22
CA ALA A 193 17.43 13.02 -3.50
C ALA A 193 16.22 12.07 -3.47
N GLU A 194 16.44 10.83 -3.02
CA GLU A 194 15.34 9.86 -2.89
C GLU A 194 14.31 10.30 -1.85
N VAL A 195 14.75 10.91 -0.74
CA VAL A 195 13.86 11.44 0.30
C VAL A 195 12.96 12.53 -0.25
N ALA A 196 13.51 13.44 -1.05
CA ALA A 196 12.73 14.50 -1.70
C ALA A 196 11.69 13.92 -2.67
N ILE A 197 12.05 12.92 -3.46
CA ILE A 197 11.13 12.24 -4.38
C ILE A 197 9.95 11.59 -3.60
N TYR A 198 10.24 10.77 -2.59
CA TYR A 198 9.18 10.14 -1.78
C TYR A 198 8.37 11.16 -1.00
N GLY A 199 9.02 12.21 -0.48
CA GLY A 199 8.35 13.34 0.18
C GLY A 199 7.36 14.04 -0.74
N ALA A 200 7.77 14.37 -1.96
CA ALA A 200 6.91 14.99 -2.97
C ALA A 200 5.74 14.07 -3.35
N VAL A 201 6.00 12.77 -3.57
CA VAL A 201 4.95 11.77 -3.88
C VAL A 201 3.93 11.68 -2.74
N ILE A 202 4.39 11.53 -1.49
CA ILE A 202 3.50 11.43 -0.33
C ILE A 202 2.72 12.73 -0.14
N ALA A 203 3.36 13.90 -0.25
CA ALA A 203 2.68 15.19 -0.14
C ALA A 203 1.59 15.35 -1.21
N LEU A 204 1.86 14.98 -2.46
CA LEU A 204 0.89 15.00 -3.55
C LEU A 204 -0.30 14.04 -3.26
N LEU A 205 0.00 12.82 -2.82
CA LEU A 205 -1.02 11.81 -2.54
C LEU A 205 -1.91 12.19 -1.36
N LEU A 206 -1.35 12.70 -0.26
CA LEU A 206 -2.11 13.15 0.90
C LEU A 206 -2.83 14.48 0.62
N GLY A 207 -2.18 15.41 -0.05
CA GLY A 207 -2.76 16.69 -0.47
C GLY A 207 -3.98 16.52 -1.37
N SER A 208 -3.92 15.62 -2.36
CA SER A 208 -5.06 15.30 -3.23
C SER A 208 -6.29 14.82 -2.44
N ARG A 209 -6.07 14.09 -1.34
CA ARG A 209 -7.16 13.62 -0.46
C ARG A 209 -7.72 14.71 0.41
N LEU A 210 -6.84 15.59 0.94
CA LEU A 210 -7.26 16.73 1.73
C LEU A 210 -8.13 17.68 0.89
N VAL A 211 -7.67 18.02 -0.32
CA VAL A 211 -8.44 18.86 -1.26
C VAL A 211 -9.81 18.26 -1.55
N THR A 212 -9.86 16.95 -1.79
CA THR A 212 -11.14 16.26 -2.04
C THR A 212 -12.06 16.32 -0.81
N ALA A 213 -11.52 16.09 0.39
CA ALA A 213 -12.29 16.13 1.63
C ALA A 213 -12.85 17.54 1.93
N VAL A 214 -12.03 18.59 1.71
CA VAL A 214 -12.46 19.98 1.89
C VAL A 214 -13.54 20.36 0.89
N ARG A 215 -13.37 20.00 -0.40
CA ARG A 215 -14.40 20.26 -1.42
C ARG A 215 -15.72 19.58 -1.10
N SER A 216 -15.70 18.31 -0.66
CA SER A 216 -16.93 17.61 -0.32
C SER A 216 -17.66 18.21 0.89
N ARG A 217 -16.91 18.70 1.90
CA ARG A 217 -17.50 19.41 3.05
C ARG A 217 -18.15 20.73 2.66
N ARG A 218 -17.50 21.54 1.81
CA ARG A 218 -18.07 22.82 1.33
C ARG A 218 -19.36 22.61 0.56
N LEU A 219 -19.45 21.59 -0.29
CA LEU A 219 -20.67 21.27 -1.04
C LEU A 219 -21.81 20.73 -0.14
N ALA A 220 -21.50 20.11 0.98
CA ALA A 220 -22.49 19.61 1.94
C ALA A 220 -22.99 20.71 2.90
N GLY A 221 -22.15 21.70 3.22
CA GLY A 221 -22.54 22.81 4.10
C GLY A 221 -23.23 24.00 3.40
N GLY A 222 -23.31 23.99 2.08
CA GLY A 222 -23.99 25.01 1.28
C GLY A 222 -25.43 24.64 0.85
N ARG A 223 -25.98 23.56 1.41
CA ARG A 223 -27.39 23.15 1.26
C ARG A 223 -28.14 23.30 2.58
#